data_2f8ddbfa96665b65e3594b950bf50025
#
_entry.id   2f8ddbfa96665b65e3594b950bf50025
#
_cell.length_a   1.000
_cell.length_b   1.000
_cell.length_c   1.000
_cell.angle_alpha   90.00
_cell.angle_beta   90.00
_cell.angle_gamma   90.00
#
_symmetry.space_group_name_H-M   'P 1'
#
loop_
_entity.id
_entity.type
_entity.pdbx_description
1 polymer ?
#
loop_
_entity_poly.entity_id
_entity_poly.type
_entity_poly.pdbx_seq_one_letter_code
_entity_poly.pdbx_strand_id
1 'polypeptide(L)'
;MNALEVLINGKRVGVYVPPEGCTFAAMVGNIPRTYMRAHIMTGNDSENWQWQLPDIQPGQLISFRLVEAPIGSGVPPQFVRPRDSREVEETKKEAREAYAKVRRELAAKKRKRA
;
A
#
# COMPACT_ATOMS: atom_id res chain seq x y z
N MET A 1 -14.69 8.13 7.16
CA MET A 1 -13.90 7.15 6.40
C MET A 1 -12.51 7.00 7.01
N ASN A 2 -12.02 5.79 7.11
CA ASN A 2 -10.68 5.57 7.64
C ASN A 2 -9.61 6.15 6.73
N ALA A 3 -8.68 6.86 7.32
CA ALA A 3 -7.57 7.51 6.63
C ALA A 3 -6.26 7.23 7.39
N LEU A 4 -5.15 7.49 6.73
CA LEU A 4 -3.82 7.30 7.29
C LEU A 4 -3.16 8.65 7.58
N GLU A 5 -2.86 8.89 8.85
CA GLU A 5 -2.03 10.03 9.26
C GLU A 5 -0.57 9.58 9.33
N VAL A 6 0.31 10.33 8.73
CA VAL A 6 1.75 10.06 8.73
C VAL A 6 2.47 11.12 9.57
N LEU A 7 3.35 10.67 10.45
CA LEU A 7 4.17 11.52 11.30
C LEU A 7 5.65 11.13 11.12
N ILE A 8 6.52 12.13 11.09
CA ILE A 8 7.97 11.94 11.12
C ILE A 8 8.51 12.64 12.35
N ASN A 9 9.17 11.91 13.24
CA ASN A 9 9.62 12.40 14.55
C ASN A 9 8.51 13.08 15.36
N GLY A 10 7.29 12.52 15.31
CA GLY A 10 6.14 13.03 16.00
C GLY A 10 5.44 14.24 15.35
N LYS A 11 5.97 14.76 14.25
CA LYS A 11 5.35 15.85 13.50
C LYS A 11 4.50 15.32 12.35
N ARG A 12 3.26 15.84 12.26
CA ARG A 12 2.36 15.45 11.17
C ARG A 12 2.92 15.88 9.82
N VAL A 13 3.04 14.92 8.91
CA VAL A 13 3.34 15.17 7.49
C VAL A 13 2.05 15.42 6.71
N GLY A 14 1.03 14.63 6.97
CA GLY A 14 -0.26 14.76 6.30
C GLY A 14 -1.23 13.66 6.66
N VAL A 15 -2.46 13.83 6.20
CA VAL A 15 -3.51 12.82 6.28
C VAL A 15 -3.84 12.40 4.84
N TYR A 16 -3.82 11.10 4.60
CA TYR A 16 -4.00 10.51 3.27
C TYR A 16 -5.28 9.69 3.26
N VAL A 17 -6.22 10.09 2.41
CA VAL A 17 -7.55 9.50 2.33
C VAL A 17 -7.65 8.72 1.03
N PRO A 18 -7.82 7.37 1.09
CA PRO A 18 -7.96 6.57 -0.13
C PRO A 18 -9.33 6.76 -0.75
N PRO A 19 -9.50 6.40 -2.02
CA PRO A 19 -10.83 6.22 -2.59
C PRO A 19 -11.60 5.15 -1.81
N GLU A 20 -12.91 5.24 -1.81
CA GLU A 20 -13.77 4.26 -1.14
C GLU A 20 -13.51 2.83 -1.66
N GLY A 21 -13.43 1.88 -0.74
CA GLY A 21 -13.19 0.48 -1.08
C GLY A 21 -11.72 0.11 -1.35
N CYS A 22 -10.79 1.00 -1.07
CA CYS A 22 -9.36 0.78 -1.31
C CYS A 22 -8.60 0.43 -0.04
N THR A 23 -7.44 -0.21 -0.23
CA THR A 23 -6.47 -0.48 0.83
C THR A 23 -5.24 0.39 0.64
N PHE A 24 -4.51 0.63 1.74
CA PHE A 24 -3.23 1.31 1.70
C PHE A 24 -2.06 0.33 1.65
N ALA A 25 -1.02 0.71 0.92
CA ALA A 25 0.29 0.11 1.06
C ALA A 25 1.32 1.23 1.24
N ALA A 26 2.08 1.19 2.32
CA ALA A 26 3.18 2.11 2.54
C ALA A 26 4.49 1.37 2.25
N MET A 27 5.35 1.98 1.45
CA MET A 27 6.62 1.37 1.04
C MET A 27 7.77 2.32 1.33
N VAL A 28 8.85 1.77 1.87
CA VAL A 28 10.10 2.49 2.12
C VAL A 28 11.20 1.81 1.32
N GLY A 29 11.78 2.55 0.38
CA GLY A 29 12.85 2.05 -0.48
C GLY A 29 14.17 2.76 -0.23
N ASN A 30 15.26 1.99 -0.21
CA ASN A 30 16.60 2.52 -0.08
C ASN A 30 17.10 2.95 -1.47
N ILE A 31 17.21 4.25 -1.67
CA ILE A 31 17.73 4.84 -2.91
C ILE A 31 19.14 5.41 -2.64
N PRO A 32 20.07 5.26 -3.58
CA PRO A 32 21.45 4.87 -3.26
C PRO A 32 22.08 5.64 -2.11
N ARG A 33 22.28 4.94 -1.03
CA ARG A 33 23.23 5.14 0.09
C ARG A 33 23.04 6.35 1.02
N THR A 34 22.13 7.32 0.75
CA THR A 34 22.09 8.56 1.52
C THR A 34 20.73 8.87 2.15
N TYR A 35 19.65 8.35 1.61
CA TYR A 35 18.31 8.55 2.17
C TYR A 35 17.36 7.42 1.78
N MET A 36 16.28 7.29 2.53
CA MET A 36 15.22 6.37 2.19
C MET A 36 14.03 7.14 1.64
N ARG A 37 13.54 6.71 0.49
CA ARG A 37 12.32 7.25 -0.10
C ARG A 37 11.12 6.46 0.36
N ALA A 38 10.13 7.16 0.89
CA ALA A 38 8.88 6.56 1.31
C ALA A 38 7.73 7.03 0.43
N HIS A 39 6.78 6.16 0.18
CA HIS A 39 5.56 6.52 -0.53
C HIS A 39 4.39 5.68 -0.06
N ILE A 40 3.19 6.23 -0.24
CA ILE A 40 1.93 5.54 0.04
C ILE A 40 1.26 5.28 -1.29
N MET A 41 0.79 4.06 -1.45
CA MET A 41 0.03 3.64 -2.63
C MET A 41 -1.34 3.12 -2.20
N THR A 42 -2.34 3.41 -2.98
CA THR A 42 -3.65 2.81 -2.86
C THR A 42 -4.23 2.60 -4.25
N GLY A 43 -5.18 1.71 -4.37
CA GLY A 43 -5.81 1.47 -5.64
C GLY A 43 -7.04 0.59 -5.53
N ASN A 44 -7.89 0.72 -6.52
CA ASN A 44 -9.02 -0.16 -6.78
C ASN A 44 -8.88 -0.74 -8.19
N ASP A 45 -9.94 -1.34 -8.70
CA ASP A 45 -9.93 -1.91 -10.07
C ASP A 45 -9.86 -0.84 -11.17
N SER A 46 -10.08 0.43 -10.83
CA SER A 46 -10.13 1.54 -11.78
C SER A 46 -8.88 2.41 -11.78
N GLU A 47 -8.29 2.68 -10.62
CA GLU A 47 -7.20 3.65 -10.48
C GLU A 47 -6.18 3.22 -9.44
N ASN A 48 -4.93 3.61 -9.66
CA ASN A 48 -3.87 3.61 -8.66
C ASN A 48 -3.54 5.05 -8.29
N TRP A 49 -3.51 5.34 -6.98
CA TRP A 49 -3.09 6.62 -6.43
C TRP A 49 -1.77 6.46 -5.71
N GLN A 50 -0.91 7.44 -5.83
CA GLN A 50 0.38 7.45 -5.16
C GLN A 50 0.65 8.82 -4.55
N TRP A 51 1.09 8.81 -3.29
CA TRP A 51 1.62 9.99 -2.58
C TRP A 51 3.08 9.74 -2.25
N GLN A 52 3.93 10.68 -2.56
CA GLN A 52 5.32 10.65 -2.14
C GLN A 52 5.46 11.36 -0.81
N LEU A 53 6.08 10.69 0.16
CA LEU A 53 6.39 11.25 1.46
C LEU A 53 7.75 11.96 1.39
N PRO A 54 8.06 12.87 2.35
CA PRO A 54 9.41 13.42 2.47
C PRO A 54 10.47 12.33 2.62
N ASP A 55 11.66 12.57 2.15
CA ASP A 55 12.79 11.66 2.31
C ASP A 55 13.11 11.44 3.79
N ILE A 56 13.38 10.20 4.15
CA ILE A 56 13.62 9.80 5.53
C ILE A 56 15.11 9.59 5.73
N GLN A 57 15.66 10.21 6.75
CA GLN A 57 17.05 10.07 7.13
C GLN A 57 17.23 9.00 8.22
N PRO A 58 18.40 8.36 8.31
CA PRO A 58 18.69 7.45 9.43
C PRO A 58 18.44 8.13 10.77
N GLY A 59 17.84 7.40 11.72
CA GLY A 59 17.51 7.91 13.04
C GLY A 59 16.15 8.60 13.15
N GLN A 60 15.49 8.92 12.06
CA GLN A 60 14.12 9.44 12.09
C GLN A 60 13.12 8.32 12.31
N LEU A 61 12.09 8.62 13.09
CA LEU A 61 10.97 7.72 13.32
C LEU A 61 9.80 8.10 12.43
N ILE A 62 9.38 7.19 11.58
CA ILE A 62 8.14 7.33 10.83
C ILE A 62 7.02 6.57 11.53
N SER A 63 5.89 7.22 11.74
CA SER A 63 4.74 6.64 12.42
C SER A 63 3.50 6.79 11.57
N PHE A 64 2.62 5.80 11.64
CA PHE A 64 1.34 5.79 10.96
C PHE A 64 0.23 5.69 12.01
N ARG A 65 -0.80 6.52 11.85
CA ARG A 65 -1.97 6.48 12.72
C ARG A 65 -3.22 6.36 11.88
N LEU A 66 -4.09 5.44 12.26
CA LEU A 66 -5.39 5.34 11.64
C LEU A 66 -6.30 6.43 12.23
N VAL A 67 -6.86 7.25 11.36
CA VAL A 67 -7.74 8.35 11.75
C VAL A 67 -9.00 8.34 10.88
N GLU A 68 -10.02 9.06 11.30
CA GLU A 68 -11.19 9.31 10.45
C GLU A 68 -11.07 10.65 9.74
N ALA A 69 -11.46 10.67 8.47
CA ALA A 69 -11.49 11.88 7.66
C ALA A 69 -12.62 11.82 6.64
N PRO A 70 -13.19 12.98 6.24
CA PRO A 70 -14.20 13.00 5.20
C PRO A 70 -13.67 12.50 3.86
N ILE A 71 -14.52 11.84 3.08
CA ILE A 71 -14.19 11.42 1.72
C ILE A 71 -13.79 12.64 0.88
N GLY A 72 -12.70 12.51 0.13
CA GLY A 72 -12.19 13.60 -0.71
C GLY A 72 -11.38 14.66 0.02
N SER A 73 -11.22 14.53 1.34
CA SER A 73 -10.34 15.39 2.13
C SER A 73 -8.90 14.86 2.14
N GLY A 74 -8.00 15.59 2.82
CA GLY A 74 -6.60 15.19 2.98
C GLY A 74 -5.71 15.66 1.85
N VAL A 75 -4.48 15.15 1.85
CA VAL A 75 -3.48 15.51 0.83
C VAL A 75 -3.89 14.91 -0.52
N PRO A 76 -3.98 15.71 -1.59
CA PRO A 76 -4.27 15.16 -2.91
C PRO A 76 -3.13 14.26 -3.39
N PRO A 77 -3.45 13.17 -4.10
CA PRO A 77 -2.41 12.27 -4.62
C PRO A 77 -1.56 12.99 -5.67
N GLN A 78 -0.26 12.72 -5.66
CA GLN A 78 0.67 13.28 -6.66
C GLN A 78 0.53 12.59 -8.00
N PHE A 79 0.23 11.30 -7.98
CA PHE A 79 0.05 10.50 -9.18
C PHE A 79 -1.26 9.75 -9.11
N VAL A 80 -2.07 9.88 -10.16
CA VAL A 80 -3.28 9.08 -10.39
C VAL A 80 -3.09 8.39 -11.72
N ARG A 81 -3.07 7.07 -11.70
CA ARG A 81 -2.89 6.27 -12.91
C ARG A 81 -4.12 5.37 -13.09
N PRO A 82 -4.81 5.46 -14.25
CA PRO A 82 -5.85 4.49 -14.56
C PRO A 82 -5.26 3.09 -14.70
N ARG A 83 -5.95 2.08 -14.17
CA ARG A 83 -5.56 0.69 -14.32
C ARG A 83 -6.15 0.13 -15.61
N ASP A 84 -5.31 -0.56 -16.38
CA ASP A 84 -5.78 -1.33 -17.51
C ASP A 84 -6.57 -2.55 -17.01
N SER A 85 -7.72 -2.79 -17.62
CA SER A 85 -8.56 -3.94 -17.29
C SER A 85 -7.84 -5.28 -17.49
N ARG A 86 -6.92 -5.35 -18.46
CA ARG A 86 -6.07 -6.53 -18.67
C ARG A 86 -5.12 -6.78 -17.50
N GLU A 87 -4.46 -5.74 -17.00
CA GLU A 87 -3.58 -5.84 -15.82
C GLU A 87 -4.36 -6.34 -14.60
N VAL A 88 -5.56 -5.83 -14.39
CA VAL A 88 -6.42 -6.25 -13.28
C VAL A 88 -6.78 -7.73 -13.40
N GLU A 89 -7.18 -8.18 -14.57
CA GLU A 89 -7.53 -9.59 -14.80
C GLU A 89 -6.32 -10.53 -14.65
N GLU A 90 -5.17 -10.13 -15.17
CA GLU A 90 -3.92 -10.89 -15.00
C GLU A 90 -3.53 -10.99 -13.52
N THR A 91 -3.60 -9.89 -12.77
CA THR A 91 -3.31 -9.87 -11.34
C THR A 91 -4.25 -10.79 -10.56
N LYS A 92 -5.54 -10.74 -10.87
CA LYS A 92 -6.53 -11.63 -10.25
C LYS A 92 -6.28 -13.10 -10.58
N LYS A 93 -5.89 -13.38 -11.81
CA LYS A 93 -5.54 -14.74 -12.25
C LYS A 93 -4.32 -15.26 -11.52
N GLU A 94 -3.25 -14.47 -11.45
CA GLU A 94 -2.02 -14.83 -10.73
C GLU A 94 -2.30 -15.09 -9.25
N ALA A 95 -3.11 -14.23 -8.61
CA ALA A 95 -3.49 -14.41 -7.21
C ALA A 95 -4.26 -15.72 -6.99
N ARG A 96 -5.18 -16.06 -7.89
CA ARG A 96 -5.92 -17.33 -7.82
C ARG A 96 -5.01 -18.54 -8.00
N GLU A 97 -4.08 -18.48 -8.94
CA GLU A 97 -3.12 -19.56 -9.20
C GLU A 97 -2.16 -19.74 -8.01
N ALA A 98 -1.66 -18.65 -7.44
CA ALA A 98 -0.80 -18.70 -6.25
C ALA A 98 -1.55 -19.30 -5.05
N TYR A 99 -2.79 -18.91 -4.83
CA TYR A 99 -3.63 -19.46 -3.76
C TYR A 99 -3.90 -20.96 -3.93
N ALA A 100 -4.22 -21.37 -5.16
CA ALA A 100 -4.45 -22.79 -5.47
C ALA A 100 -3.18 -23.62 -5.25
N LYS A 101 -2.01 -23.11 -5.60
CA LYS A 101 -0.71 -23.74 -5.36
C LYS A 101 -0.44 -23.93 -3.87
N VAL A 102 -0.65 -22.91 -3.06
CA VAL A 102 -0.47 -22.98 -1.60
C VAL A 102 -1.41 -24.02 -0.99
N ARG A 103 -2.66 -24.05 -1.41
CA ARG A 103 -3.62 -25.07 -0.92
C ARG A 103 -3.17 -26.48 -1.25
N ARG A 104 -2.66 -26.73 -2.45
CA ARG A 104 -2.13 -28.05 -2.85
C ARG A 104 -0.93 -28.45 -2.01
N GLU A 105 0.00 -27.54 -1.75
CA GLU A 105 1.17 -27.79 -0.91
C GLU A 105 0.77 -28.12 0.53
N LEU A 106 -0.18 -27.40 1.09
CA LEU A 106 -0.69 -27.68 2.44
C LEU A 106 -1.39 -29.04 2.51
N ALA A 107 -2.17 -29.43 1.52
CA ALA A 107 -2.80 -30.73 1.44
C ALA A 107 -1.77 -31.86 1.34
N ALA A 108 -0.71 -31.68 0.57
CA ALA A 108 0.39 -32.64 0.46
C ALA A 108 1.14 -32.82 1.79
N LYS A 109 1.39 -31.73 2.52
CA LYS A 109 1.99 -31.78 3.86
C LYS A 109 1.11 -32.51 4.87
N LYS A 110 -0.20 -32.34 4.85
CA LYS A 110 -1.14 -33.08 5.70
C LYS A 110 -1.12 -34.57 5.42
N ARG A 111 -1.05 -34.96 4.14
CA ARG A 111 -0.94 -36.38 3.75
C ARG A 111 0.33 -37.05 4.26
N LYS A 112 1.46 -36.34 4.25
CA LYS A 112 2.74 -36.84 4.77
C LYS A 112 2.78 -36.99 6.28
N ARG A 113 1.94 -36.27 7.01
CA ARG A 113 1.85 -36.31 8.47
C ARG A 113 0.85 -37.36 8.99
N ALA A 114 0.00 -37.86 8.16
CA ALA A 114 -1.00 -38.86 8.51
C ALA A 114 -0.42 -40.27 8.57
#